data_ae45df103d181d2ea1904a7982473560
#
_entry.id   ae45df103d181d2ea1904a7982473560
#
_cell.length_a   1.000
_cell.length_b   1.000
_cell.length_c   1.000
_cell.angle_alpha   90.00
_cell.angle_beta   90.00
_cell.angle_gamma   90.00
#
_symmetry.space_group_name_H-M   'P 1'
#
loop_
_entity.id
_entity.type
_entity.pdbx_description
1 polymer ?
#
loop_
_entity_poly.entity_id
_entity_poly.type
_entity_poly.pdbx_seq_one_letter_code
_entity_poly.pdbx_strand_id
1 'polypeptide(L)'
;MSNRLKTKYLVIGAWGLVLGACGGKKNSQPPTPIPTAPLPTAGLAGQRVALIPLALVGAEDTLHWDGLIADRRNTLDKSDSIISTLLGARAPEVTWVAAAELRRIARRAPGIVTDPDQMGTPFLRGERIVDVPDPLRYQLRTLLGLVGGRYALIPAGLVFRKAPAGAYTHPPALAELSVVLIDTRVGKVGWRTTARGEGVDAWTALTRAVKNLTPGLP
;
A
#
# COMPACT_ATOMS: atom_id res chain seq x y z
N MET A 1 74.97 57.47 29.60
CA MET A 1 73.58 57.75 29.98
C MET A 1 72.77 56.51 29.63
N SER A 2 72.21 55.92 30.63
CA SER A 2 71.51 54.66 30.69
C SER A 2 70.15 54.73 30.05
N ASN A 3 69.73 53.71 29.33
CA ASN A 3 68.35 53.35 29.31
C ASN A 3 68.13 51.86 28.99
N ARG A 4 67.57 51.17 29.97
CA ARG A 4 67.29 49.73 29.99
C ARG A 4 66.01 49.51 29.28
N LEU A 5 66.00 48.65 28.22
CA LEU A 5 64.82 48.11 27.63
C LEU A 5 64.43 46.81 28.31
N LYS A 6 63.23 46.77 28.88
CA LYS A 6 62.66 45.55 29.49
C LYS A 6 62.00 44.72 28.40
N THR A 7 62.53 43.52 28.21
CA THR A 7 61.91 42.52 27.32
C THR A 7 60.67 41.91 28.00
N LYS A 8 59.50 42.05 27.40
CA LYS A 8 58.28 41.35 27.80
C LYS A 8 58.18 40.09 26.96
N TYR A 9 58.21 38.95 27.58
CA TYR A 9 57.91 37.69 26.95
C TYR A 9 56.39 37.56 26.74
N LEU A 10 55.98 37.42 25.48
CA LEU A 10 54.60 37.12 25.07
C LEU A 10 54.47 35.59 24.95
N VAL A 11 53.79 34.97 25.90
CA VAL A 11 53.44 33.54 25.84
C VAL A 11 52.24 33.39 24.95
N ILE A 12 52.44 32.87 23.75
CA ILE A 12 51.34 32.48 22.84
C ILE A 12 50.90 31.10 23.23
N GLY A 13 49.74 31.03 23.91
CA GLY A 13 49.04 29.79 24.19
C GLY A 13 48.44 29.21 22.91
N ALA A 14 48.92 28.06 22.47
CA ALA A 14 48.35 27.29 21.40
C ALA A 14 47.04 26.64 21.88
N TRP A 15 45.90 27.21 21.46
CA TRP A 15 44.61 26.56 21.63
C TRP A 15 44.44 25.52 20.52
N GLY A 16 44.61 24.25 20.87
CA GLY A 16 44.25 23.13 20.01
C GLY A 16 42.75 23.02 19.82
N LEU A 17 42.26 23.38 18.62
CA LEU A 17 40.89 23.11 18.17
C LEU A 17 40.75 21.62 17.90
N VAL A 18 40.23 20.87 18.88
CA VAL A 18 39.77 19.50 18.69
C VAL A 18 38.43 19.56 17.98
N LEU A 19 38.41 19.46 16.65
CA LEU A 19 37.19 19.23 15.87
C LEU A 19 36.76 17.78 16.13
N GLY A 20 35.93 17.59 17.14
CA GLY A 20 35.18 16.36 17.36
C GLY A 20 34.24 16.10 16.20
N ALA A 21 34.64 15.24 15.26
CA ALA A 21 33.75 14.67 14.24
C ALA A 21 32.69 13.80 14.94
N CYS A 22 31.56 14.39 15.30
CA CYS A 22 30.34 13.66 15.65
C CYS A 22 29.83 12.96 14.41
N GLY A 23 30.43 11.80 14.08
CA GLY A 23 29.87 10.81 13.17
C GLY A 23 28.60 10.24 13.81
N GLY A 24 27.47 10.93 13.65
CA GLY A 24 26.16 10.40 14.01
C GLY A 24 25.92 9.13 13.21
N LYS A 25 26.15 7.94 13.82
CA LYS A 25 25.57 6.70 13.33
C LYS A 25 24.08 6.93 13.25
N LYS A 26 23.56 7.10 12.02
CA LYS A 26 22.13 6.98 11.78
C LYS A 26 21.76 5.57 12.23
N ASN A 27 21.21 5.47 13.42
CA ASN A 27 20.51 4.27 13.86
C ASN A 27 19.36 4.09 12.86
N SER A 28 19.59 3.28 11.83
CA SER A 28 18.52 2.75 11.00
C SER A 28 17.74 1.78 11.89
N GLN A 29 16.83 2.37 12.67
CA GLN A 29 15.84 1.61 13.42
C GLN A 29 15.10 0.75 12.38
N PRO A 30 15.04 -0.59 12.58
CA PRO A 30 14.29 -1.44 11.65
C PRO A 30 12.89 -0.85 11.51
N PRO A 31 12.34 -0.78 10.27
CA PRO A 31 11.02 -0.23 10.07
C PRO A 31 10.04 -0.96 10.99
N THR A 32 9.31 -0.21 11.80
CA THR A 32 8.28 -0.74 12.70
C THR A 32 7.33 -1.59 11.85
N PRO A 33 7.08 -2.85 12.21
CA PRO A 33 6.14 -3.68 11.44
C PRO A 33 4.81 -2.96 11.35
N ILE A 34 4.31 -2.75 10.13
CA ILE A 34 2.98 -2.17 9.92
C ILE A 34 1.97 -3.14 10.53
N PRO A 35 1.13 -2.72 11.49
CA PRO A 35 0.16 -3.61 12.10
C PRO A 35 -0.76 -4.17 11.01
N THR A 36 -0.72 -5.46 10.78
CA THR A 36 -1.62 -6.15 9.86
C THR A 36 -2.92 -6.46 10.60
N ALA A 37 -3.87 -5.53 10.52
CA ALA A 37 -5.21 -5.78 11.04
C ALA A 37 -6.02 -6.58 10.01
N PRO A 38 -6.72 -7.67 10.40
CA PRO A 38 -7.61 -8.39 9.50
C PRO A 38 -8.77 -7.51 9.03
N LEU A 39 -9.31 -7.84 7.86
CA LEU A 39 -10.48 -7.15 7.31
C LEU A 39 -11.67 -7.33 8.28
N PRO A 40 -12.38 -6.27 8.67
CA PRO A 40 -13.49 -6.35 9.62
C PRO A 40 -14.77 -6.89 8.96
N THR A 41 -14.75 -8.14 8.47
CA THR A 41 -15.85 -8.77 7.72
C THR A 41 -17.14 -8.82 8.51
N ALA A 42 -17.08 -9.04 9.83
CA ALA A 42 -18.25 -9.02 10.71
C ALA A 42 -18.98 -7.66 10.67
N GLY A 43 -18.24 -6.55 10.60
CA GLY A 43 -18.82 -5.20 10.46
C GLY A 43 -19.38 -4.92 9.07
N LEU A 44 -19.07 -5.75 8.08
CA LEU A 44 -19.52 -5.66 6.69
C LEU A 44 -20.61 -6.67 6.35
N ALA A 45 -20.95 -7.57 7.28
CA ALA A 45 -21.96 -8.60 7.06
C ALA A 45 -23.31 -7.98 6.62
N GLY A 46 -23.90 -8.54 5.56
CA GLY A 46 -25.11 -8.02 4.94
C GLY A 46 -24.95 -6.72 4.15
N GLN A 47 -23.75 -6.12 4.15
CA GLN A 47 -23.48 -4.90 3.38
C GLN A 47 -23.06 -5.22 1.94
N ARG A 48 -23.41 -4.31 1.03
CA ARG A 48 -22.88 -4.32 -0.32
C ARG A 48 -21.60 -3.49 -0.37
N VAL A 49 -20.47 -4.14 -0.72
CA VAL A 49 -19.13 -3.54 -0.75
C VAL A 49 -18.58 -3.58 -2.17
N ALA A 50 -18.23 -2.42 -2.72
CA ALA A 50 -17.61 -2.32 -4.03
C ALA A 50 -16.11 -2.65 -3.94
N LEU A 51 -15.64 -3.61 -4.75
CA LEU A 51 -14.22 -3.91 -4.94
C LEU A 51 -13.69 -3.05 -6.08
N ILE A 52 -13.07 -1.93 -5.75
CA ILE A 52 -12.49 -1.02 -6.76
C ILE A 52 -11.32 -1.73 -7.45
N PRO A 53 -11.15 -1.60 -8.79
CA PRO A 53 -10.04 -2.22 -9.50
C PRO A 53 -8.69 -1.82 -8.94
N LEU A 54 -7.75 -2.76 -8.95
CA LEU A 54 -6.35 -2.50 -8.69
C LEU A 54 -5.77 -1.60 -9.80
N ALA A 55 -5.16 -0.47 -9.44
CA ALA A 55 -4.61 0.48 -10.39
C ALA A 55 -3.06 0.50 -10.43
N LEU A 56 -2.40 -0.10 -9.44
CA LEU A 56 -0.95 -0.12 -9.33
C LEU A 56 -0.43 -1.54 -9.10
N VAL A 57 0.41 -2.01 -10.02
CA VAL A 57 1.22 -3.22 -9.84
C VAL A 57 2.68 -2.89 -10.12
N GLY A 58 3.58 -3.44 -9.32
CA GLY A 58 5.02 -3.32 -9.49
C GLY A 58 5.75 -4.57 -8.99
N ALA A 59 6.95 -4.79 -9.49
CA ALA A 59 7.85 -5.83 -9.02
C ALA A 59 9.26 -5.27 -8.88
N GLU A 60 10.03 -5.78 -7.93
CA GLU A 60 11.46 -5.48 -7.82
C GLU A 60 12.21 -6.12 -8.99
N ASP A 61 13.17 -5.40 -9.59
CA ASP A 61 13.97 -5.87 -10.72
C ASP A 61 14.69 -7.19 -10.43
N THR A 62 15.03 -7.43 -9.15
CA THR A 62 15.68 -8.67 -8.68
C THR A 62 14.84 -9.93 -8.87
N LEU A 63 13.54 -9.80 -9.13
CA LEU A 63 12.64 -10.93 -9.40
C LEU A 63 12.66 -11.36 -10.87
N HIS A 64 13.18 -10.51 -11.79
CA HIS A 64 13.18 -10.75 -13.23
C HIS A 64 11.79 -11.08 -13.81
N TRP A 65 10.76 -10.39 -13.32
CA TRP A 65 9.37 -10.56 -13.72
C TRP A 65 8.91 -9.49 -14.72
N ASP A 66 9.79 -9.12 -15.65
CA ASP A 66 9.54 -8.07 -16.66
C ASP A 66 8.29 -8.36 -17.50
N GLY A 67 8.06 -9.62 -17.87
CA GLY A 67 6.87 -10.04 -18.61
C GLY A 67 5.56 -9.78 -17.87
N LEU A 68 5.56 -9.89 -16.53
CA LEU A 68 4.39 -9.59 -15.71
C LEU A 68 4.09 -8.09 -15.71
N ILE A 69 5.12 -7.24 -15.72
CA ILE A 69 4.96 -5.78 -15.73
C ILE A 69 4.68 -5.28 -17.15
N ALA A 70 5.26 -5.89 -18.18
CA ALA A 70 5.03 -5.53 -19.58
C ALA A 70 3.56 -5.72 -19.99
N ASP A 71 2.93 -6.83 -19.58
CA ASP A 71 1.48 -7.04 -19.78
C ASP A 71 0.67 -6.56 -18.56
N ARG A 72 0.82 -5.28 -18.26
CA ARG A 72 0.22 -4.64 -17.09
C ARG A 72 -1.28 -4.84 -17.03
N ARG A 73 -1.99 -4.71 -18.16
CA ARG A 73 -3.46 -4.81 -18.17
C ARG A 73 -3.92 -6.20 -17.74
N ASN A 74 -3.37 -7.24 -18.33
CA ASN A 74 -3.70 -8.62 -17.98
C ASN A 74 -3.34 -8.93 -16.52
N THR A 75 -2.21 -8.41 -16.05
CA THR A 75 -1.78 -8.56 -14.65
C THR A 75 -2.76 -7.91 -13.67
N LEU A 76 -3.27 -6.72 -13.97
CA LEU A 76 -4.28 -6.05 -13.15
C LEU A 76 -5.60 -6.82 -13.16
N ASP A 77 -6.09 -7.22 -14.32
CA ASP A 77 -7.36 -7.96 -14.47
C ASP A 77 -7.30 -9.33 -13.76
N LYS A 78 -6.18 -10.02 -13.85
CA LYS A 78 -5.95 -11.29 -13.13
C LYS A 78 -5.86 -11.09 -11.62
N SER A 79 -5.22 -10.01 -11.19
CA SER A 79 -5.16 -9.65 -9.76
C SER A 79 -6.56 -9.35 -9.21
N ASP A 80 -7.37 -8.55 -9.91
CA ASP A 80 -8.76 -8.26 -9.56
C ASP A 80 -9.60 -9.53 -9.46
N SER A 81 -9.41 -10.48 -10.39
CA SER A 81 -10.11 -11.77 -10.38
C SER A 81 -9.73 -12.60 -9.15
N ILE A 82 -8.44 -12.71 -8.82
CA ILE A 82 -7.97 -13.45 -7.63
C ILE A 82 -8.53 -12.82 -6.36
N ILE A 83 -8.44 -11.49 -6.22
CA ILE A 83 -8.94 -10.76 -5.04
C ILE A 83 -10.44 -10.99 -4.87
N SER A 84 -11.24 -10.78 -5.92
CA SER A 84 -12.69 -10.91 -5.85
C SER A 84 -13.15 -12.34 -5.57
N THR A 85 -12.53 -13.33 -6.21
CA THR A 85 -12.86 -14.75 -6.02
C THR A 85 -12.56 -15.20 -4.58
N LEU A 86 -11.40 -14.83 -4.05
CA LEU A 86 -11.01 -15.22 -2.69
C LEU A 86 -11.84 -14.51 -1.63
N LEU A 87 -12.12 -13.22 -1.77
CA LEU A 87 -12.97 -12.50 -0.83
C LEU A 87 -14.40 -13.04 -0.86
N GLY A 88 -14.95 -13.34 -2.04
CA GLY A 88 -16.27 -13.96 -2.17
C GLY A 88 -16.37 -15.32 -1.51
N ALA A 89 -15.32 -16.16 -1.63
CA ALA A 89 -15.28 -17.47 -1.02
C ALA A 89 -15.06 -17.42 0.51
N ARG A 90 -14.26 -16.47 1.00
CA ARG A 90 -13.83 -16.42 2.41
C ARG A 90 -14.70 -15.52 3.30
N ALA A 91 -15.47 -14.63 2.72
CA ALA A 91 -16.41 -13.74 3.41
C ALA A 91 -17.74 -13.67 2.66
N PRO A 92 -18.46 -14.81 2.56
CA PRO A 92 -19.73 -14.89 1.82
C PRO A 92 -20.85 -14.09 2.47
N GLU A 93 -20.70 -13.69 3.73
CA GLU A 93 -21.64 -12.83 4.45
C GLU A 93 -21.66 -11.39 3.90
N VAL A 94 -20.66 -11.00 3.10
CA VAL A 94 -20.56 -9.68 2.47
C VAL A 94 -20.97 -9.79 1.01
N THR A 95 -21.81 -8.87 0.54
CA THR A 95 -22.18 -8.81 -0.88
C THR A 95 -21.10 -8.06 -1.66
N TRP A 96 -20.13 -8.78 -2.19
CA TRP A 96 -19.02 -8.19 -2.96
C TRP A 96 -19.47 -7.83 -4.38
N VAL A 97 -19.26 -6.57 -4.79
CA VAL A 97 -19.44 -6.12 -6.18
C VAL A 97 -18.07 -6.06 -6.83
N ALA A 98 -17.75 -7.05 -7.66
CA ALA A 98 -16.43 -7.21 -8.27
C ALA A 98 -16.07 -6.08 -9.25
N ALA A 99 -14.78 -5.85 -9.48
CA ALA A 99 -14.26 -4.84 -10.40
C ALA A 99 -14.85 -4.92 -11.80
N ALA A 100 -15.06 -6.13 -12.35
CA ALA A 100 -15.71 -6.34 -13.65
C ALA A 100 -17.13 -5.79 -13.70
N GLU A 101 -17.89 -5.96 -12.61
CA GLU A 101 -19.24 -5.42 -12.50
C GLU A 101 -19.24 -3.90 -12.40
N LEU A 102 -18.33 -3.31 -11.63
CA LEU A 102 -18.16 -1.86 -11.53
C LEU A 102 -17.83 -1.23 -12.88
N ARG A 103 -16.94 -1.85 -13.65
CA ARG A 103 -16.63 -1.44 -15.03
C ARG A 103 -17.86 -1.48 -15.92
N ARG A 104 -18.71 -2.51 -15.76
CA ARG A 104 -19.97 -2.65 -16.51
C ARG A 104 -20.97 -1.55 -16.14
N ILE A 105 -21.11 -1.23 -14.86
CA ILE A 105 -21.97 -0.15 -14.36
C ILE A 105 -21.49 1.21 -14.90
N ALA A 106 -20.19 1.49 -14.82
CA ALA A 106 -19.62 2.74 -15.32
C ALA A 106 -19.87 2.94 -16.82
N ARG A 107 -19.70 1.90 -17.63
CA ARG A 107 -19.98 1.96 -19.08
C ARG A 107 -21.45 2.24 -19.42
N ARG A 108 -22.39 1.96 -18.52
CA ARG A 108 -23.82 2.26 -18.72
C ARG A 108 -24.20 3.68 -18.33
N ALA A 109 -23.32 4.40 -17.64
CA ALA A 109 -23.54 5.77 -17.20
C ALA A 109 -22.38 6.70 -17.64
N PRO A 110 -22.10 6.79 -18.96
CA PRO A 110 -21.01 7.59 -19.49
C PRO A 110 -21.22 9.08 -19.16
N GLY A 111 -20.15 9.76 -18.77
CA GLY A 111 -20.18 11.17 -18.39
C GLY A 111 -20.71 11.44 -16.96
N ILE A 112 -21.34 10.45 -16.30
CA ILE A 112 -21.81 10.56 -14.91
C ILE A 112 -20.80 9.93 -13.97
N VAL A 113 -20.29 8.75 -14.32
CA VAL A 113 -19.35 7.98 -13.50
C VAL A 113 -18.00 7.92 -14.19
N THR A 114 -16.96 8.22 -13.42
CA THR A 114 -15.58 8.01 -13.85
C THR A 114 -15.30 6.52 -13.99
N ASP A 115 -14.53 6.13 -15.01
CA ASP A 115 -14.06 4.75 -15.17
C ASP A 115 -13.31 4.33 -13.89
N PRO A 116 -13.73 3.23 -13.23
CA PRO A 116 -13.08 2.75 -12.00
C PRO A 116 -11.57 2.51 -12.14
N ASP A 117 -11.09 2.16 -13.34
CA ASP A 117 -9.66 1.96 -13.61
C ASP A 117 -8.87 3.27 -13.63
N GLN A 118 -9.54 4.42 -13.77
CA GLN A 118 -8.91 5.75 -13.86
C GLN A 118 -9.03 6.56 -12.56
N MET A 119 -9.67 6.02 -11.54
CA MET A 119 -9.74 6.65 -10.24
C MET A 119 -8.37 6.61 -9.56
N GLY A 120 -7.73 7.71 -9.28
CA GLY A 120 -6.36 7.83 -8.74
C GLY A 120 -6.12 7.15 -7.37
N THR A 121 -6.54 5.90 -7.22
CA THR A 121 -6.52 5.13 -5.97
C THR A 121 -5.13 4.83 -5.38
N PRO A 122 -4.03 4.77 -6.16
CA PRO A 122 -2.71 4.42 -5.60
C PRO A 122 -2.19 5.37 -4.52
N PHE A 123 -2.61 6.64 -4.49
CA PHE A 123 -2.19 7.57 -3.45
C PHE A 123 -2.69 7.16 -2.06
N LEU A 124 -3.79 6.38 -1.97
CA LEU A 124 -4.34 5.86 -0.70
C LEU A 124 -3.40 4.91 0.03
N ARG A 125 -2.30 4.48 -0.59
CA ARG A 125 -1.22 3.72 0.07
C ARG A 125 -0.57 4.52 1.21
N GLY A 126 -0.67 5.85 1.16
CA GLY A 126 -0.13 6.72 2.22
C GLY A 126 -0.82 6.46 3.55
N GLU A 127 -0.05 6.08 4.58
CA GLU A 127 -0.57 5.69 5.90
C GLU A 127 -1.30 6.82 6.63
N ARG A 128 -0.97 8.07 6.34
CA ARG A 128 -1.51 9.26 7.02
C ARG A 128 -2.83 9.76 6.43
N ILE A 129 -3.32 9.17 5.35
CA ILE A 129 -4.55 9.62 4.70
C ILE A 129 -5.75 9.09 5.48
N VAL A 130 -6.47 9.98 6.12
CA VAL A 130 -7.71 9.69 6.87
C VAL A 130 -8.92 10.11 6.05
N ASP A 131 -8.87 11.29 5.45
CA ASP A 131 -9.92 11.82 4.60
C ASP A 131 -9.59 11.57 3.13
N VAL A 132 -10.57 11.11 2.38
CA VAL A 132 -10.44 10.89 0.93
C VAL A 132 -10.57 12.25 0.23
N PRO A 133 -9.53 12.74 -0.45
CA PRO A 133 -9.60 14.03 -1.12
C PRO A 133 -10.41 13.97 -2.42
N ASP A 134 -10.89 15.14 -2.84
CA ASP A 134 -11.45 15.31 -4.17
C ASP A 134 -10.32 15.26 -5.24
N PRO A 135 -10.58 14.76 -6.44
CA PRO A 135 -11.91 14.33 -6.94
C PRO A 135 -12.33 12.89 -6.55
N LEU A 136 -11.42 12.08 -5.95
CA LEU A 136 -11.70 10.65 -5.69
C LEU A 136 -12.92 10.45 -4.79
N ARG A 137 -13.09 11.30 -3.77
CA ARG A 137 -14.26 11.24 -2.88
C ARG A 137 -15.57 11.35 -3.67
N TYR A 138 -15.67 12.32 -4.58
CA TYR A 138 -16.83 12.49 -5.43
C TYR A 138 -17.03 11.31 -6.36
N GLN A 139 -15.97 10.84 -7.01
CA GLN A 139 -16.01 9.72 -7.95
C GLN A 139 -16.50 8.43 -7.28
N LEU A 140 -15.99 8.10 -6.10
CA LEU A 140 -16.42 6.94 -5.32
C LEU A 140 -17.90 7.06 -4.90
N ARG A 141 -18.29 8.25 -4.41
CA ARG A 141 -19.68 8.49 -3.99
C ARG A 141 -20.66 8.32 -5.14
N THR A 142 -20.33 8.83 -6.33
CA THR A 142 -21.15 8.71 -7.53
C THR A 142 -21.25 7.25 -7.98
N LEU A 143 -20.15 6.54 -8.07
CA LEU A 143 -20.12 5.12 -8.42
C LEU A 143 -20.97 4.28 -7.44
N LEU A 144 -20.77 4.45 -6.13
CA LEU A 144 -21.47 3.68 -5.12
C LEU A 144 -22.96 4.04 -5.03
N GLY A 145 -23.34 5.24 -5.43
CA GLY A 145 -24.75 5.61 -5.60
C GLY A 145 -25.47 4.73 -6.62
N LEU A 146 -24.79 4.36 -7.71
CA LEU A 146 -25.34 3.44 -8.72
C LEU A 146 -25.26 1.97 -8.29
N VAL A 147 -24.24 1.61 -7.53
CA VAL A 147 -24.04 0.25 -6.99
C VAL A 147 -25.03 -0.08 -5.88
N GLY A 148 -25.54 0.94 -5.17
CA GLY A 148 -26.38 0.77 -3.99
C GLY A 148 -25.60 0.33 -2.75
N GLY A 149 -24.30 0.67 -2.67
CA GLY A 149 -23.42 0.35 -1.54
C GLY A 149 -23.00 1.59 -0.73
N ARG A 150 -22.42 1.34 0.45
CA ARG A 150 -21.85 2.37 1.31
C ARG A 150 -20.32 2.29 1.35
N TYR A 151 -19.78 1.09 1.26
CA TYR A 151 -18.38 0.84 1.46
C TYR A 151 -17.67 0.49 0.16
N ALA A 152 -16.46 1.02 -0.01
CA ALA A 152 -15.53 0.64 -1.07
C ALA A 152 -14.28 0.00 -0.46
N LEU A 153 -13.96 -1.22 -0.86
CA LEU A 153 -12.67 -1.84 -0.61
C LEU A 153 -11.76 -1.57 -1.79
N ILE A 154 -10.64 -0.93 -1.54
CA ILE A 154 -9.72 -0.46 -2.57
C ILE A 154 -8.38 -1.14 -2.40
N PRO A 155 -8.00 -2.06 -3.30
CA PRO A 155 -6.61 -2.49 -3.46
C PRO A 155 -5.80 -1.31 -4.02
N ALA A 156 -5.15 -0.55 -3.13
CA ALA A 156 -4.46 0.68 -3.51
C ALA A 156 -3.11 0.41 -4.20
N GLY A 157 -2.59 -0.81 -4.09
CA GLY A 157 -1.38 -1.22 -4.81
C GLY A 157 -0.92 -2.60 -4.42
N LEU A 158 -0.30 -3.26 -5.40
CA LEU A 158 0.34 -4.57 -5.27
C LEU A 158 1.81 -4.43 -5.67
N VAL A 159 2.71 -4.79 -4.77
CA VAL A 159 4.15 -4.75 -5.02
C VAL A 159 4.74 -6.13 -4.71
N PHE A 160 5.46 -6.67 -5.67
CA PHE A 160 6.20 -7.91 -5.47
C PHE A 160 7.65 -7.59 -5.13
N ARG A 161 8.14 -8.18 -4.05
CA ARG A 161 9.51 -8.02 -3.58
C ARG A 161 10.17 -9.37 -3.44
N LYS A 162 11.49 -9.37 -3.45
CA LYS A 162 12.24 -10.55 -3.03
C LYS A 162 12.02 -10.76 -1.54
N ALA A 163 11.60 -11.96 -1.14
CA ALA A 163 11.47 -12.28 0.27
C ALA A 163 12.84 -12.20 0.97
N PRO A 164 12.89 -11.80 2.25
CA PRO A 164 14.13 -11.81 3.01
C PRO A 164 14.82 -13.17 2.96
N ALA A 165 16.14 -13.17 2.90
CA ALA A 165 16.92 -14.39 2.92
C ALA A 165 16.60 -15.20 4.19
N GLY A 166 16.08 -16.40 4.00
CA GLY A 166 15.72 -17.35 5.05
C GLY A 166 16.28 -18.72 4.73
N ALA A 167 15.69 -19.77 5.31
CA ALA A 167 16.10 -21.17 5.12
C ALA A 167 15.83 -21.74 3.70
N TYR A 168 15.40 -20.94 2.75
CA TYR A 168 15.06 -21.37 1.40
C TYR A 168 16.27 -21.27 0.48
N THR A 169 16.53 -22.30 -0.30
CA THR A 169 17.54 -22.32 -1.37
C THR A 169 17.21 -21.34 -2.50
N HIS A 170 15.91 -21.08 -2.72
CA HIS A 170 15.39 -20.04 -3.62
C HIS A 170 14.38 -19.23 -2.83
N PRO A 171 14.72 -18.00 -2.40
CA PRO A 171 13.80 -17.19 -1.63
C PRO A 171 12.52 -16.94 -2.44
N PRO A 172 11.36 -17.23 -1.87
CA PRO A 172 10.09 -16.94 -2.52
C PRO A 172 9.93 -15.44 -2.73
N ALA A 173 9.07 -15.04 -3.64
CA ALA A 173 8.65 -13.68 -3.74
C ALA A 173 7.64 -13.34 -2.64
N LEU A 174 7.68 -12.09 -2.19
CA LEU A 174 6.75 -11.53 -1.23
C LEU A 174 5.79 -10.57 -1.97
N ALA A 175 4.49 -10.87 -1.95
CA ALA A 175 3.47 -9.92 -2.37
C ALA A 175 3.08 -9.02 -1.20
N GLU A 176 3.14 -7.70 -1.40
CA GLU A 176 2.61 -6.69 -0.49
C GLU A 176 1.38 -6.04 -1.13
N LEU A 177 0.20 -6.38 -0.62
CA LEU A 177 -1.08 -5.86 -1.08
C LEU A 177 -1.57 -4.79 -0.10
N SER A 178 -1.50 -3.52 -0.49
CA SER A 178 -2.06 -2.42 0.29
C SER A 178 -3.55 -2.30 0.03
N VAL A 179 -4.36 -2.39 1.09
CA VAL A 179 -5.83 -2.36 0.99
C VAL A 179 -6.41 -1.33 1.95
N VAL A 180 -7.42 -0.61 1.46
CA VAL A 180 -8.10 0.44 2.21
C VAL A 180 -9.61 0.24 2.11
N LEU A 181 -10.32 0.30 3.23
CA LEU A 181 -11.79 0.33 3.30
C LEU A 181 -12.24 1.77 3.54
N ILE A 182 -13.10 2.26 2.65
CA ILE A 182 -13.64 3.62 2.71
C ILE A 182 -15.14 3.58 2.96
N ASP A 183 -15.60 4.39 3.92
CA ASP A 183 -17.00 4.79 4.02
C ASP A 183 -17.23 5.97 3.08
N THR A 184 -17.88 5.72 1.95
CA THR A 184 -18.06 6.73 0.91
C THR A 184 -19.10 7.80 1.24
N ARG A 185 -19.97 7.56 2.24
CA ARG A 185 -20.93 8.57 2.69
C ARG A 185 -20.23 9.74 3.38
N VAL A 186 -19.28 9.40 4.25
CA VAL A 186 -18.51 10.41 4.99
C VAL A 186 -17.18 10.77 4.31
N GLY A 187 -16.72 9.95 3.36
CA GLY A 187 -15.46 10.16 2.64
C GLY A 187 -14.24 9.89 3.52
N LYS A 188 -14.32 8.92 4.43
CA LYS A 188 -13.23 8.60 5.36
C LYS A 188 -12.72 7.17 5.19
N VAL A 189 -11.44 7.03 5.44
CA VAL A 189 -10.80 5.71 5.58
C VAL A 189 -11.21 5.13 6.93
N GLY A 190 -11.99 4.06 6.92
CA GLY A 190 -12.42 3.35 8.11
C GLY A 190 -11.44 2.26 8.55
N TRP A 191 -10.68 1.69 7.61
CA TRP A 191 -9.70 0.65 7.88
C TRP A 191 -8.66 0.61 6.75
N ARG A 192 -7.46 0.17 7.09
CA ARG A 192 -6.37 -0.10 6.14
C ARG A 192 -5.44 -1.17 6.65
N THR A 193 -4.80 -1.85 5.72
CA THR A 193 -3.73 -2.80 6.00
C THR A 193 -2.80 -2.96 4.80
N THR A 194 -1.63 -3.56 5.04
CA THR A 194 -0.79 -4.14 4.00
C THR A 194 -0.69 -5.63 4.26
N ALA A 195 -1.45 -6.40 3.50
CA ALA A 195 -1.41 -7.86 3.58
C ALA A 195 -0.18 -8.38 2.84
N ARG A 196 0.50 -9.38 3.42
CA ARG A 196 1.71 -9.98 2.87
C ARG A 196 1.48 -11.45 2.62
N GLY A 197 2.07 -11.96 1.54
CA GLY A 197 2.04 -13.38 1.22
C GLY A 197 3.29 -13.78 0.45
N GLU A 198 3.93 -14.88 0.85
CA GLU A 198 5.09 -15.41 0.16
C GLU A 198 4.66 -16.48 -0.85
N GLY A 199 5.35 -16.58 -1.98
CA GLY A 199 5.05 -17.58 -3.02
C GLY A 199 6.20 -17.79 -3.98
N VAL A 200 6.23 -18.94 -4.59
CA VAL A 200 7.22 -19.27 -5.64
C VAL A 200 6.99 -18.48 -6.94
N ASP A 201 5.79 -17.94 -7.11
CA ASP A 201 5.38 -17.09 -8.22
C ASP A 201 4.45 -15.97 -7.74
N ALA A 202 4.20 -14.99 -8.61
CA ALA A 202 3.38 -13.82 -8.32
C ALA A 202 1.96 -14.16 -7.83
N TRP A 203 1.34 -15.16 -8.47
CA TRP A 203 -0.06 -15.50 -8.22
C TRP A 203 -0.24 -16.26 -6.92
N THR A 204 0.70 -17.15 -6.61
CA THR A 204 0.75 -17.84 -5.31
C THR A 204 1.00 -16.85 -4.17
N ALA A 205 1.94 -15.91 -4.37
CA ALA A 205 2.21 -14.86 -3.39
C ALA A 205 0.99 -13.96 -3.15
N LEU A 206 0.34 -13.49 -4.23
CA LEU A 206 -0.88 -12.70 -4.14
C LEU A 206 -2.02 -13.45 -3.46
N THR A 207 -2.23 -14.73 -3.84
CA THR A 207 -3.27 -15.59 -3.22
C THR A 207 -3.10 -15.67 -1.70
N ARG A 208 -1.88 -15.86 -1.23
CA ARG A 208 -1.57 -15.89 0.21
C ARG A 208 -1.76 -14.53 0.86
N ALA A 209 -1.35 -13.43 0.19
CA ALA A 209 -1.59 -12.08 0.69
C ALA A 209 -3.10 -11.81 0.88
N VAL A 210 -3.94 -12.17 -0.09
CA VAL A 210 -5.40 -12.01 0.01
C VAL A 210 -5.99 -12.89 1.12
N LYS A 211 -5.52 -14.15 1.26
CA LYS A 211 -5.95 -15.01 2.37
C LYS A 211 -5.62 -14.40 3.74
N ASN A 212 -4.51 -13.69 3.85
CA ASN A 212 -4.10 -13.01 5.08
C ASN A 212 -4.92 -11.73 5.39
N LEU A 213 -5.75 -11.25 4.45
CA LEU A 213 -6.77 -10.23 4.78
C LEU A 213 -7.88 -10.79 5.68
N THR A 214 -8.16 -12.09 5.57
CA THR A 214 -9.24 -12.79 6.30
C THR A 214 -8.69 -14.02 7.02
N PRO A 215 -7.77 -13.86 7.98
CA PRO A 215 -7.17 -14.98 8.69
C PRO A 215 -8.24 -15.74 9.49
N GLY A 216 -8.07 -17.06 9.61
CA GLY A 216 -8.97 -17.92 10.37
C GLY A 216 -10.29 -18.29 9.68
N LEU A 217 -10.56 -17.75 8.48
CA LEU A 217 -11.69 -18.19 7.65
C LEU A 217 -11.25 -19.35 6.72
N PRO A 218 -12.11 -20.33 6.47
CA PRO A 218 -11.80 -21.49 5.64
C PRO A 218 -11.45 -21.16 4.19
#